data_7787ff2e33bc9b142c664b9332432635
#
_entry.id   7787ff2e33bc9b142c664b9332432635
#
_cell.length_a   1.000
_cell.length_b   1.000
_cell.length_c   1.000
_cell.angle_alpha   90.00
_cell.angle_beta   90.00
_cell.angle_gamma   90.00
#
_symmetry.space_group_name_H-M   'P 1'
#
loop_
_entity.id
_entity.type
_entity.pdbx_description
1 polymer ?
#
loop_
_entity_poly.entity_id
_entity_poly.type
_entity_poly.pdbx_seq_one_letter_code
_entity_poly.pdbx_strand_id
1 'polypeptide(L)'
;MDLVRGDIVLVPFPFTDLTSSKVRPAVIVSADPQAVDVTIAFISSVLPGIPAKTEFLLTAKDKNFAASGLKKDSVFKMSKLLAISSSLIVRRLGRANASLQKELDVCLAKAVGLA
;
A
#
# COMPACT_ATOMS: atom_id res chain seq x y z
N MET A 1 13.43 -8.90 -7.59
CA MET A 1 12.79 -7.55 -7.56
C MET A 1 13.24 -6.84 -6.31
N ASP A 2 13.89 -5.70 -6.47
CA ASP A 2 14.38 -4.92 -5.33
C ASP A 2 13.25 -4.04 -4.81
N LEU A 3 12.62 -4.51 -3.75
CA LEU A 3 11.52 -3.79 -3.14
C LEU A 3 12.05 -2.81 -2.10
N VAL A 4 11.49 -1.61 -2.11
CA VAL A 4 11.80 -0.61 -1.10
C VAL A 4 10.49 -0.03 -0.53
N ARG A 5 10.61 0.55 0.64
CA ARG A 5 9.52 1.26 1.29
C ARG A 5 8.94 2.30 0.34
N GLY A 6 7.63 2.31 0.21
CA GLY A 6 6.92 3.21 -0.70
C GLY A 6 6.60 2.62 -2.05
N ASP A 7 7.17 1.47 -2.41
CA ASP A 7 6.76 0.80 -3.64
C ASP A 7 5.29 0.41 -3.56
N ILE A 8 4.57 0.64 -4.64
CA ILE A 8 3.16 0.25 -4.78
C ILE A 8 3.12 -0.97 -5.68
N VAL A 9 2.58 -2.07 -5.16
CA VAL A 9 2.72 -3.39 -5.74
C VAL A 9 1.36 -4.08 -5.84
N LEU A 10 1.30 -5.14 -6.66
CA LEU A 10 0.16 -6.06 -6.68
C LEU A 10 0.48 -7.29 -5.87
N VAL A 11 -0.49 -7.72 -5.06
CA VAL A 11 -0.38 -8.91 -4.24
C VAL A 11 -1.65 -9.76 -4.40
N PRO A 12 -1.55 -11.10 -4.23
CA PRO A 12 -2.75 -11.95 -4.23
C PRO A 12 -3.65 -11.60 -3.05
N PHE A 13 -4.96 -11.67 -3.25
CA PHE A 13 -5.93 -11.41 -2.21
C PHE A 13 -7.23 -12.16 -2.48
N PRO A 14 -7.86 -12.79 -1.50
CA PRO A 14 -7.38 -12.94 -0.12
C PRO A 14 -6.27 -13.99 -0.01
N PHE A 15 -5.46 -13.86 1.03
CA PHE A 15 -4.34 -14.79 1.24
C PHE A 15 -4.81 -16.15 1.73
N THR A 16 -6.03 -16.23 2.23
CA THR A 16 -6.58 -17.45 2.81
C THR A 16 -7.27 -18.34 1.78
N ASP A 17 -7.50 -17.84 0.57
CA ASP A 17 -8.15 -18.59 -0.50
C ASP A 17 -7.17 -18.80 -1.63
N LEU A 18 -6.53 -19.97 -1.64
CA LEU A 18 -5.54 -20.32 -2.64
C LEU A 18 -6.14 -20.52 -4.03
N THR A 19 -7.47 -20.61 -4.15
CA THR A 19 -8.14 -20.73 -5.44
C THR A 19 -8.42 -19.38 -6.08
N SER A 20 -8.31 -18.30 -5.32
CA SER A 20 -8.56 -16.95 -5.83
C SER A 20 -7.37 -16.47 -6.65
N SER A 21 -7.65 -16.00 -7.87
CA SER A 21 -6.65 -15.37 -8.73
C SER A 21 -6.71 -13.84 -8.67
N LYS A 22 -7.50 -13.29 -7.75
CA LYS A 22 -7.63 -11.84 -7.62
C LYS A 22 -6.34 -11.24 -7.06
N VAL A 23 -5.98 -10.08 -7.59
CA VAL A 23 -4.86 -9.30 -7.08
C VAL A 23 -5.37 -7.94 -6.61
N ARG A 24 -4.69 -7.37 -5.64
CA ARG A 24 -5.03 -6.05 -5.07
C ARG A 24 -3.75 -5.24 -4.91
N PRO A 25 -3.84 -3.92 -5.03
CA PRO A 25 -2.69 -3.08 -4.77
C PRO A 25 -2.43 -2.97 -3.26
N ALA A 26 -1.16 -2.78 -2.94
CA ALA A 26 -0.69 -2.55 -1.59
C ALA A 26 0.55 -1.67 -1.65
N VAL A 27 0.87 -0.99 -0.57
CA VAL A 27 2.09 -0.19 -0.46
C VAL A 27 3.06 -0.88 0.49
N ILE A 28 4.34 -0.91 0.12
CA ILE A 28 5.38 -1.46 0.97
C ILE A 28 5.64 -0.47 2.11
N VAL A 29 5.44 -0.92 3.33
CA VAL A 29 5.68 -0.13 4.54
C VAL A 29 7.10 -0.36 5.04
N SER A 30 7.58 -1.59 4.95
CA SER A 30 8.89 -1.97 5.42
C SER A 30 9.43 -3.10 4.55
N ALA A 31 10.66 -2.96 4.08
CA ALA A 31 11.34 -3.97 3.28
C ALA A 31 12.81 -4.00 3.72
N ASP A 32 13.14 -4.98 4.56
CA ASP A 32 14.53 -5.24 4.95
C ASP A 32 15.16 -6.13 3.90
N PRO A 33 16.28 -5.72 3.26
CA PRO A 33 16.93 -6.54 2.24
C PRO A 33 17.36 -7.92 2.75
N GLN A 34 17.56 -8.06 4.07
CA GLN A 34 17.96 -9.33 4.67
C GLN A 34 16.78 -10.17 5.12
N ALA A 35 15.58 -9.63 5.10
CA ALA A 35 14.38 -10.35 5.48
C ALA A 35 13.68 -10.92 4.24
N VAL A 36 13.07 -12.08 4.40
CA VAL A 36 12.26 -12.70 3.36
C VAL A 36 10.92 -12.01 3.24
N ASP A 37 10.41 -11.52 4.37
CA ASP A 37 9.07 -10.89 4.44
C ASP A 37 9.16 -9.40 4.27
N VAL A 38 8.09 -8.85 3.72
CA VAL A 38 7.86 -7.41 3.65
C VAL A 38 6.56 -7.11 4.38
N THR A 39 6.47 -5.91 4.96
CA THR A 39 5.23 -5.44 5.57
C THR A 39 4.52 -4.53 4.57
N ILE A 40 3.25 -4.81 4.34
CA ILE A 40 2.42 -4.05 3.41
C ILE A 40 1.23 -3.43 4.13
N ALA A 41 0.70 -2.34 3.55
CA ALA A 41 -0.60 -1.78 3.90
C ALA A 41 -1.51 -1.88 2.68
N PHE A 42 -2.79 -2.19 2.91
CA PHE A 42 -3.71 -2.41 1.81
C PHE A 42 -4.19 -1.10 1.18
N ILE A 43 -4.45 -1.17 -0.11
CA ILE A 43 -5.02 -0.08 -0.90
C ILE A 43 -6.35 -0.58 -1.47
N SER A 44 -7.40 0.23 -1.37
CA SER A 44 -8.73 -0.13 -1.85
C SER A 44 -9.27 0.95 -2.78
N SER A 45 -10.00 0.54 -3.81
CA SER A 45 -10.76 1.46 -4.66
C SER A 45 -12.19 1.69 -4.15
N VAL A 46 -12.58 1.01 -3.07
CA VAL A 46 -13.86 1.27 -2.40
C VAL A 46 -13.62 2.43 -1.43
N LEU A 47 -14.14 3.60 -1.79
CA LEU A 47 -13.82 4.83 -1.06
C LEU A 47 -14.75 5.03 0.13
N PRO A 48 -14.22 5.43 1.29
CA PRO A 48 -15.06 5.80 2.43
C PRO A 48 -15.73 7.16 2.18
N GLY A 49 -16.85 7.39 2.84
CA GLY A 49 -17.47 8.72 2.80
C GLY A 49 -16.57 9.77 3.45
N ILE A 50 -16.02 9.42 4.62
CA ILE A 50 -15.05 10.26 5.34
C ILE A 50 -13.87 9.36 5.69
N PRO A 51 -12.66 9.64 5.16
CA PRO A 51 -11.49 8.85 5.51
C PRO A 51 -11.19 8.92 7.00
N ALA A 52 -10.79 7.79 7.59
CA ALA A 52 -10.30 7.75 8.96
C ALA A 52 -8.94 8.45 9.03
N LYS A 53 -8.49 8.76 10.25
CA LYS A 53 -7.18 9.40 10.44
C LYS A 53 -6.01 8.51 10.01
N THR A 54 -6.25 7.21 9.93
CA THR A 54 -5.26 6.22 9.48
C THR A 54 -5.36 5.92 8.00
N GLU A 55 -6.25 6.61 7.28
CA GLU A 55 -6.49 6.40 5.86
C GLU A 55 -6.11 7.65 5.07
N PHE A 56 -5.52 7.44 3.90
CA PHE A 56 -5.19 8.53 2.99
C PHE A 56 -5.89 8.30 1.64
N LEU A 57 -6.70 9.27 1.21
CA LEU A 57 -7.40 9.22 -0.07
C LEU A 57 -6.52 9.86 -1.14
N LEU A 58 -6.18 9.09 -2.17
CA LEU A 58 -5.44 9.57 -3.32
C LEU A 58 -6.37 9.55 -4.53
N THR A 59 -6.65 10.73 -5.08
CA THR A 59 -7.53 10.84 -6.25
C THR A 59 -6.72 11.03 -7.53
N ALA A 60 -7.33 10.70 -8.66
CA ALA A 60 -6.70 10.86 -9.96
C ALA A 60 -6.36 12.32 -10.30
N LYS A 61 -6.94 13.27 -9.59
CA LYS A 61 -6.65 14.70 -9.75
C LYS A 61 -5.41 15.14 -8.98
N ASP A 62 -4.93 14.30 -8.06
CA ASP A 62 -3.75 14.61 -7.26
C ASP A 62 -2.50 14.51 -8.11
N LYS A 63 -1.59 15.48 -7.95
CA LYS A 63 -0.31 15.49 -8.69
C LYS A 63 0.56 14.27 -8.39
N ASN A 64 0.31 13.60 -7.25
CA ASN A 64 1.07 12.42 -6.85
C ASN A 64 0.52 11.12 -7.45
N PHE A 65 -0.62 11.20 -8.15
CA PHE A 65 -1.34 10.01 -8.61
C PHE A 65 -0.57 9.23 -9.69
N ALA A 66 -0.01 9.94 -10.67
CA ALA A 66 0.64 9.29 -11.81
C ALA A 66 1.79 8.40 -11.37
N ALA A 67 2.63 8.86 -10.45
CA ALA A 67 3.77 8.09 -9.96
C ALA A 67 3.36 6.83 -9.21
N SER A 68 2.14 6.79 -8.66
CA SER A 68 1.66 5.65 -7.88
C SER A 68 1.39 4.42 -8.76
N GLY A 69 1.14 4.61 -10.04
CA GLY A 69 0.77 3.52 -10.93
C GLY A 69 -0.65 3.00 -10.75
N LEU A 70 -1.43 3.62 -9.87
CA LEU A 70 -2.83 3.25 -9.66
C LEU A 70 -3.68 3.77 -10.81
N LYS A 71 -4.81 3.09 -11.05
CA LYS A 71 -5.71 3.42 -12.16
C LYS A 71 -6.96 4.17 -11.74
N LYS A 72 -7.29 4.13 -10.46
CA LYS A 72 -8.52 4.70 -9.89
C LYS A 72 -8.20 5.44 -8.61
N ASP A 73 -9.09 6.36 -8.25
CA ASP A 73 -9.09 6.93 -6.90
C ASP A 73 -9.04 5.80 -5.90
N SER A 74 -8.17 5.91 -4.93
CA SER A 74 -7.88 4.82 -4.00
C SER A 74 -7.67 5.36 -2.60
N VAL A 75 -7.93 4.51 -1.62
CA VAL A 75 -7.67 4.81 -0.21
C VAL A 75 -6.57 3.88 0.29
N PHE A 76 -5.54 4.48 0.88
CA PHE A 76 -4.44 3.76 1.53
C PHE A 76 -4.84 3.51 2.99
N LYS A 77 -5.02 2.25 3.35
CA LYS A 77 -5.49 1.85 4.68
C LYS A 77 -4.28 1.50 5.53
N MET A 78 -3.68 2.50 6.15
CA MET A 78 -2.41 2.33 6.85
C MET A 78 -2.52 1.57 8.18
N SER A 79 -3.74 1.30 8.64
CA SER A 79 -3.97 0.41 9.79
C SER A 79 -4.12 -1.05 9.40
N LYS A 80 -4.31 -1.35 8.12
CA LYS A 80 -4.44 -2.72 7.64
C LYS A 80 -3.10 -3.23 7.14
N LEU A 81 -2.29 -3.68 8.09
CA LEU A 81 -0.92 -4.10 7.86
C LEU A 81 -0.85 -5.63 7.82
N LEU A 82 0.04 -6.14 6.99
CA LEU A 82 0.28 -7.57 6.90
C LEU A 82 1.73 -7.81 6.48
N ALA A 83 2.38 -8.76 7.14
CA ALA A 83 3.69 -9.25 6.71
C ALA A 83 3.49 -10.42 5.77
N ILE A 84 4.09 -10.35 4.59
CA ILE A 84 4.00 -11.41 3.58
C ILE A 84 5.38 -11.72 3.03
N SER A 85 5.54 -12.92 2.49
CA SER A 85 6.77 -13.25 1.77
C SER A 85 6.90 -12.34 0.54
N SER A 86 8.09 -11.81 0.32
CA SER A 86 8.37 -10.98 -0.85
C SER A 86 8.10 -11.74 -2.16
N SER A 87 8.15 -13.07 -2.13
CA SER A 87 7.87 -13.91 -3.31
C SER A 87 6.40 -13.83 -3.76
N LEU A 88 5.49 -13.35 -2.90
CA LEU A 88 4.08 -13.18 -3.26
C LEU A 88 3.83 -11.89 -4.05
N ILE A 89 4.78 -10.99 -4.14
CA ILE A 89 4.62 -9.76 -4.91
C ILE A 89 4.57 -10.10 -6.40
N VAL A 90 3.45 -9.78 -7.03
CA VAL A 90 3.24 -10.08 -8.45
C VAL A 90 4.06 -9.13 -9.33
N ARG A 91 3.95 -7.84 -9.07
CA ARG A 91 4.75 -6.81 -9.76
C ARG A 91 4.62 -5.46 -9.06
N ARG A 92 5.52 -4.56 -9.39
CA ARG A 92 5.43 -3.17 -8.94
C ARG A 92 4.59 -2.36 -9.95
N LEU A 93 3.64 -1.58 -9.42
CA LEU A 93 2.82 -0.67 -10.21
C LEU A 93 3.47 0.70 -10.33
N GLY A 94 4.08 1.17 -9.26
CA GLY A 94 4.67 2.49 -9.17
C GLY A 94 5.29 2.69 -7.81
N ARG A 95 5.44 3.95 -7.42
CA ARG A 95 6.09 4.30 -6.16
C ARG A 95 5.48 5.57 -5.59
N ALA A 96 5.31 5.61 -4.29
CA ALA A 96 4.95 6.83 -3.61
C ALA A 96 6.11 7.81 -3.73
N ASN A 97 5.84 9.00 -4.26
CA ASN A 97 6.86 10.06 -4.25
C ASN A 97 7.01 10.61 -2.82
N ALA A 98 7.97 11.51 -2.62
CA ALA A 98 8.27 12.03 -1.29
C ALA A 98 7.05 12.70 -0.64
N SER A 99 6.24 13.42 -1.41
CA SER A 99 5.04 14.09 -0.93
C SER A 99 4.00 13.08 -0.44
N LEU A 100 3.70 12.07 -1.25
CA LEU A 100 2.74 11.02 -0.86
C LEU A 100 3.28 10.21 0.32
N GLN A 101 4.56 9.85 0.30
CA GLN A 101 5.16 9.08 1.38
C GLN A 101 5.01 9.79 2.73
N LYS A 102 5.18 11.10 2.75
CA LYS A 102 5.01 11.90 3.96
C LYS A 102 3.59 11.79 4.51
N GLU A 103 2.59 11.88 3.63
CA GLU A 103 1.19 11.75 4.02
C GLU A 103 0.88 10.35 4.55
N LEU A 104 1.41 9.32 3.89
CA LEU A 104 1.23 7.95 4.34
C LEU A 104 1.88 7.71 5.69
N ASP A 105 3.04 8.31 5.93
CA ASP A 105 3.75 8.16 7.22
C ASP A 105 2.96 8.78 8.36
N VAL A 106 2.30 9.89 8.14
CA VAL A 106 1.42 10.50 9.15
C VAL A 106 0.30 9.52 9.53
N CYS A 107 -0.34 8.92 8.54
CA CYS A 107 -1.40 7.94 8.78
C CYS A 107 -0.88 6.69 9.48
N LEU A 108 0.30 6.22 9.06
CA LEU A 108 0.93 5.03 9.65
C LEU A 108 1.29 5.26 11.12
N ALA A 109 1.87 6.41 11.44
CA ALA A 109 2.23 6.74 12.81
C ALA A 109 1.00 6.69 13.73
N LYS A 110 -0.13 7.23 13.26
CA LYS A 110 -1.39 7.15 14.00
C LYS A 110 -1.88 5.71 14.12
N ALA A 111 -1.76 4.93 13.06
CA ALA A 111 -2.23 3.55 13.04
C ALA A 111 -1.51 2.67 14.05
N VAL A 112 -0.23 2.92 14.29
CA VAL A 112 0.59 2.12 15.21
C VAL A 112 0.85 2.81 16.54
N GLY A 113 0.19 3.93 16.79
CA GLY A 113 0.26 4.59 18.11
C GLY A 113 1.51 5.42 18.34
N LEU A 114 2.20 5.84 17.30
CA LEU A 114 3.39 6.68 17.41
C LEU A 114 3.09 8.17 17.32
N ALA A 115 1.85 8.55 17.09
CA ALA A 115 1.46 9.95 16.94
C ALA A 115 0.23 10.27 17.79
#